data_63c755feddaa96d1bbb4e10878cfcac6
#
_entry.id   63c755feddaa96d1bbb4e10878cfcac6
#
_cell.length_a   1.000
_cell.length_b   1.000
_cell.length_c   1.000
_cell.angle_alpha   90.00
_cell.angle_beta   90.00
_cell.angle_gamma   90.00
#
_symmetry.space_group_name_H-M   'P 1'
#
loop_
_entity.id
_entity.type
_entity.pdbx_description
1 polymer ?
#
loop_
_entity_poly.entity_id
_entity_poly.type
_entity_poly.pdbx_seq_one_letter_code
_entity_poly.pdbx_strand_id
1 'polypeptide(L)'
;AGKHDSAFKKSQLKIDFFNDLAPDIKNILHGENRLKDFVGYTTPKYMGKVSATFNSFKNPSFSGKKFRSYSVNFSGDLFQAAIGIDDSMRGYDSTRLSILIPLDNSKIGLLNQKTKNLSSGNTKNGYVISFSREIGPKGTFKIQHASSSMKIDSGRHTTIGYDYQLRKSSKIFTFYSQQESSNKRKAKDILS
;
A
#
# COMPACT_ATOMS: atom_id res chain seq x y z
N ALA A 1 -16.18 -1.88 -17.38
CA ALA A 1 -16.85 -1.15 -16.29
C ALA A 1 -16.55 -1.85 -14.97
N GLY A 2 -16.28 -1.11 -13.90
CA GLY A 2 -16.01 -1.68 -12.59
C GLY A 2 -15.16 -0.77 -11.71
N LYS A 3 -14.82 -1.26 -10.53
CA LYS A 3 -14.00 -0.57 -9.55
C LYS A 3 -12.55 -1.06 -9.66
N HIS A 4 -11.64 -0.17 -10.00
CA HIS A 4 -10.24 -0.50 -10.24
C HIS A 4 -9.31 0.24 -9.29
N ASP A 5 -8.16 -0.35 -9.01
CA ASP A 5 -7.10 0.27 -8.23
C ASP A 5 -6.41 1.36 -9.03
N SER A 6 -6.13 2.50 -8.39
CA SER A 6 -5.34 3.58 -8.98
C SER A 6 -3.90 3.11 -9.29
N ALA A 7 -3.22 3.82 -10.21
CA ALA A 7 -1.81 3.56 -10.49
C ALA A 7 -0.96 3.74 -9.22
N PHE A 8 -1.28 4.75 -8.41
CA PHE A 8 -0.65 4.98 -7.11
C PHE A 8 -0.84 3.81 -6.15
N LYS A 9 -2.07 3.27 -6.04
CA LYS A 9 -2.29 2.09 -5.20
C LYS A 9 -1.48 0.90 -5.69
N LYS A 10 -1.40 0.67 -6.99
CA LYS A 10 -0.59 -0.41 -7.56
C LYS A 10 0.91 -0.23 -7.30
N SER A 11 1.39 1.02 -7.15
CA SER A 11 2.79 1.28 -6.80
C SER A 11 3.18 0.83 -5.39
N GLN A 12 2.24 0.43 -4.54
CA GLN A 12 2.50 -0.24 -3.28
C GLN A 12 3.28 -1.55 -3.48
N LEU A 13 3.28 -2.13 -4.68
CA LEU A 13 3.75 -3.49 -4.95
C LEU A 13 2.94 -4.49 -4.10
N LYS A 14 3.56 -5.44 -3.47
CA LYS A 14 2.93 -6.35 -2.49
C LYS A 14 3.64 -6.26 -1.13
N ILE A 15 3.85 -5.02 -0.67
CA ILE A 15 4.58 -4.72 0.56
C ILE A 15 3.68 -4.88 1.79
N ASP A 16 2.38 -4.60 1.65
CA ASP A 16 1.40 -4.84 2.72
C ASP A 16 1.09 -6.34 2.83
N PHE A 17 1.74 -7.00 3.80
CA PHE A 17 1.53 -8.42 4.05
C PHE A 17 0.26 -8.74 4.85
N PHE A 18 -0.44 -7.71 5.32
CA PHE A 18 -1.71 -7.81 6.05
C PHE A 18 -2.84 -7.08 5.32
N ASN A 19 -2.73 -6.93 4.00
CA ASN A 19 -3.76 -6.31 3.16
C ASN A 19 -5.12 -6.98 3.38
N ASP A 20 -6.18 -6.15 3.45
CA ASP A 20 -7.56 -6.53 3.73
C ASP A 20 -7.83 -7.10 5.14
N LEU A 21 -6.84 -7.06 6.04
CA LEU A 21 -6.99 -7.40 7.46
C LEU A 21 -7.04 -6.13 8.33
N ALA A 22 -7.24 -6.29 9.64
CA ALA A 22 -7.30 -5.15 10.55
C ALA A 22 -6.04 -4.25 10.54
N PRO A 23 -4.80 -4.76 10.39
CA PRO A 23 -3.59 -3.94 10.31
C PRO A 23 -3.23 -3.45 8.91
N ASP A 24 -4.12 -3.53 7.93
CA ASP A 24 -3.94 -3.02 6.56
C ASP A 24 -3.47 -1.55 6.57
N ILE A 25 -2.46 -1.23 5.76
CA ILE A 25 -1.89 0.12 5.65
C ILE A 25 -2.90 1.17 5.19
N LYS A 26 -4.00 0.78 4.55
CA LYS A 26 -5.11 1.69 4.21
C LYS A 26 -5.67 2.41 5.43
N ASN A 27 -5.49 1.88 6.64
CA ASN A 27 -5.98 2.48 7.88
C ASN A 27 -5.14 3.69 8.31
N ILE A 28 -3.88 3.77 7.90
CA ILE A 28 -2.96 4.85 8.29
C ILE A 28 -2.42 5.67 7.13
N LEU A 29 -2.33 5.11 5.92
CA LEU A 29 -1.87 5.81 4.72
C LEU A 29 -3.05 6.26 3.85
N HIS A 30 -2.86 7.37 3.13
CA HIS A 30 -3.74 7.76 2.03
C HIS A 30 -3.36 7.06 0.73
N GLY A 31 -4.28 7.06 -0.26
CA GLY A 31 -3.98 6.61 -1.62
C GLY A 31 -4.32 5.16 -1.93
N GLU A 32 -4.84 4.39 -0.97
CA GLU A 32 -5.36 3.03 -1.20
C GLU A 32 -6.72 3.06 -1.90
N ASN A 33 -6.79 3.81 -3.02
CA ASN A 33 -8.04 4.11 -3.69
C ASN A 33 -8.42 3.05 -4.73
N ARG A 34 -9.69 2.63 -4.69
CA ARG A 34 -10.37 1.93 -5.77
C ARG A 34 -11.47 2.84 -6.31
N LEU A 35 -11.40 3.16 -7.58
CA LEU A 35 -12.24 4.17 -8.21
C LEU A 35 -13.02 3.58 -9.39
N LYS A 36 -14.20 4.15 -9.63
CA LYS A 36 -15.04 3.88 -10.82
C LYS A 36 -14.77 4.95 -11.87
N ASP A 37 -15.26 4.73 -13.08
CA ASP A 37 -15.30 5.72 -14.16
C ASP A 37 -13.93 6.33 -14.47
N PHE A 38 -12.97 5.48 -14.83
CA PHE A 38 -11.63 5.90 -15.17
C PHE A 38 -11.25 5.52 -16.61
N VAL A 39 -10.33 6.31 -17.16
CA VAL A 39 -9.54 5.95 -18.33
C VAL A 39 -8.11 5.71 -17.86
N GLY A 40 -7.53 4.59 -18.25
CA GLY A 40 -6.17 4.25 -17.87
C GLY A 40 -5.42 3.58 -19.01
N TYR A 41 -4.11 3.81 -19.02
CA TYR A 41 -3.18 3.17 -19.94
C TYR A 41 -1.96 2.67 -19.17
N THR A 42 -1.53 1.47 -19.48
CA THR A 42 -0.26 0.91 -19.00
C THR A 42 0.60 0.58 -20.20
N THR A 43 1.83 1.06 -20.22
CA THR A 43 2.76 0.76 -21.31
C THR A 43 3.14 -0.71 -21.31
N PRO A 44 3.48 -1.29 -22.46
CA PRO A 44 4.27 -2.51 -22.49
C PRO A 44 5.53 -2.36 -21.65
N LYS A 45 6.08 -3.47 -21.18
CA LYS A 45 7.34 -3.45 -20.42
C LYS A 45 8.50 -3.12 -21.34
N TYR A 46 9.16 -2.01 -21.14
CA TYR A 46 10.41 -1.68 -21.80
C TYR A 46 11.54 -2.56 -21.26
N MET A 47 12.31 -3.19 -22.17
CA MET A 47 13.34 -4.19 -21.84
C MET A 47 12.85 -5.29 -20.87
N GLY A 48 11.55 -5.64 -20.94
CA GLY A 48 10.95 -6.63 -20.03
C GLY A 48 10.83 -6.20 -18.56
N LYS A 49 11.34 -5.03 -18.17
CA LYS A 49 11.52 -4.65 -16.76
C LYS A 49 10.75 -3.40 -16.34
N VAL A 50 10.64 -2.39 -17.18
CA VAL A 50 10.04 -1.09 -16.81
C VAL A 50 8.67 -0.91 -17.45
N SER A 51 7.68 -0.49 -16.68
CA SER A 51 6.37 -0.08 -17.19
C SER A 51 5.87 1.17 -16.49
N ALA A 52 5.10 2.00 -17.20
CA ALA A 52 4.42 3.16 -16.66
C ALA A 52 2.90 2.99 -16.76
N THR A 53 2.18 3.45 -15.75
CA THR A 53 0.71 3.45 -15.73
C THR A 53 0.22 4.86 -15.50
N PHE A 54 -0.77 5.26 -16.27
CA PHE A 54 -1.51 6.51 -16.12
C PHE A 54 -2.99 6.20 -15.94
N ASN A 55 -3.64 6.87 -14.99
CA ASN A 55 -5.09 6.84 -14.84
C ASN A 55 -5.64 8.26 -14.69
N SER A 56 -6.78 8.52 -15.32
CA SER A 56 -7.56 9.74 -15.14
C SER A 56 -8.98 9.39 -14.74
N PHE A 57 -9.49 10.03 -13.70
CA PHE A 57 -10.80 9.75 -13.12
C PHE A 57 -11.68 11.02 -13.20
N LYS A 58 -12.96 10.84 -13.47
CA LYS A 58 -13.94 11.90 -13.25
C LYS A 58 -14.27 12.00 -11.76
N ASN A 59 -14.32 13.22 -11.24
CA ASN A 59 -14.80 13.46 -9.89
C ASN A 59 -16.29 13.85 -9.92
N PRO A 60 -17.22 12.99 -9.48
CA PRO A 60 -18.64 13.34 -9.48
C PRO A 60 -19.00 14.42 -8.46
N SER A 61 -18.18 14.60 -7.41
CA SER A 61 -18.46 15.52 -6.30
C SER A 61 -17.83 16.91 -6.46
N PHE A 62 -16.94 17.10 -7.44
CA PHE A 62 -16.27 18.38 -7.70
C PHE A 62 -16.33 18.69 -9.19
N SER A 63 -17.33 19.47 -9.57
CA SER A 63 -17.56 19.89 -10.95
C SER A 63 -16.25 20.32 -11.64
N GLY A 64 -15.85 19.57 -12.67
CA GLY A 64 -14.76 19.92 -13.58
C GLY A 64 -13.34 19.49 -13.19
N LYS A 65 -13.06 19.06 -11.97
CA LYS A 65 -11.71 18.60 -11.59
C LYS A 65 -11.53 17.11 -11.92
N LYS A 66 -10.48 16.80 -12.67
CA LYS A 66 -10.04 15.42 -12.94
C LYS A 66 -9.01 15.02 -11.89
N PHE A 67 -9.15 13.84 -11.35
CA PHE A 67 -8.11 13.18 -10.57
C PHE A 67 -7.16 12.43 -11.50
N ARG A 68 -5.89 12.46 -11.21
CA ARG A 68 -4.87 11.74 -11.99
C ARG A 68 -4.02 10.89 -11.06
N SER A 69 -3.61 9.75 -11.58
CA SER A 69 -2.76 8.83 -10.86
C SER A 69 -1.73 8.24 -11.81
N TYR A 70 -0.49 8.23 -11.40
CA TYR A 70 0.64 7.77 -12.20
C TYR A 70 1.45 6.76 -11.41
N SER A 71 2.07 5.81 -12.10
CA SER A 71 3.15 5.01 -11.52
C SER A 71 4.17 4.62 -12.58
N VAL A 72 5.42 4.51 -12.15
CA VAL A 72 6.49 3.82 -12.88
C VAL A 72 6.92 2.65 -12.04
N ASN A 73 6.99 1.47 -12.65
CA ASN A 73 7.31 0.22 -11.98
C ASN A 73 8.51 -0.43 -12.66
N PHE A 74 9.46 -0.85 -11.87
CA PHE A 74 10.60 -1.64 -12.25
C PHE A 74 10.47 -3.06 -11.66
N SER A 75 10.67 -4.08 -12.49
CA SER A 75 10.63 -5.49 -12.07
C SER A 75 11.94 -6.15 -12.48
N GLY A 76 12.92 -6.16 -11.58
CA GLY A 76 14.18 -6.88 -11.75
C GLY A 76 14.19 -8.20 -10.98
N ASP A 77 15.24 -8.98 -11.18
CA ASP A 77 15.43 -10.27 -10.54
C ASP A 77 15.81 -10.11 -9.06
N LEU A 78 16.61 -9.09 -8.74
CA LEU A 78 17.09 -8.82 -7.37
C LEU A 78 16.08 -8.01 -6.56
N PHE A 79 15.31 -7.13 -7.20
CA PHE A 79 14.30 -6.31 -6.51
C PHE A 79 13.25 -5.79 -7.49
N GLN A 80 12.12 -5.40 -6.94
CA GLN A 80 11.11 -4.61 -7.61
C GLN A 80 11.07 -3.23 -6.97
N ALA A 81 10.87 -2.18 -7.77
CA ALA A 81 10.69 -0.82 -7.26
C ALA A 81 9.54 -0.13 -7.98
N ALA A 82 8.89 0.79 -7.30
CA ALA A 82 7.83 1.59 -7.90
C ALA A 82 7.83 3.01 -7.33
N ILE A 83 7.55 3.98 -8.20
CA ILE A 83 7.20 5.35 -7.82
C ILE A 83 5.75 5.56 -8.22
N GLY A 84 4.94 6.06 -7.30
CA GLY A 84 3.55 6.45 -7.54
C GLY A 84 3.31 7.92 -7.23
N ILE A 85 2.43 8.55 -8.00
CA ILE A 85 2.01 9.94 -7.81
C ILE A 85 0.49 9.99 -7.97
N ASP A 86 -0.21 10.52 -6.96
CA ASP A 86 -1.61 10.95 -7.06
C ASP A 86 -1.64 12.49 -7.11
N ASP A 87 -2.32 13.03 -8.13
CA ASP A 87 -2.56 14.45 -8.32
C ASP A 87 -4.04 14.76 -8.01
N SER A 88 -4.24 15.62 -7.03
CA SER A 88 -5.54 16.11 -6.57
C SER A 88 -6.51 15.01 -6.10
N MET A 89 -6.02 13.79 -5.84
CA MET A 89 -6.85 12.64 -5.51
C MET A 89 -7.59 12.85 -4.18
N ARG A 90 -8.91 13.06 -4.26
CA ARG A 90 -9.77 13.30 -3.10
C ARG A 90 -9.28 14.43 -2.17
N GLY A 91 -8.65 15.47 -2.74
CA GLY A 91 -8.12 16.60 -1.99
C GLY A 91 -6.69 16.41 -1.47
N TYR A 92 -5.98 15.43 -1.99
CA TYR A 92 -4.59 15.14 -1.61
C TYR A 92 -3.70 14.98 -2.83
N ASP A 93 -2.49 15.54 -2.76
CA ASP A 93 -1.36 15.18 -3.60
C ASP A 93 -0.48 14.20 -2.84
N SER A 94 -0.10 13.10 -3.47
CA SER A 94 0.71 12.07 -2.81
C SER A 94 1.83 11.58 -3.70
N THR A 95 2.99 11.34 -3.10
CA THR A 95 4.12 10.65 -3.75
C THR A 95 4.52 9.46 -2.90
N ARG A 96 4.78 8.32 -3.52
CA ARG A 96 5.16 7.06 -2.90
C ARG A 96 6.37 6.47 -3.59
N LEU A 97 7.30 5.98 -2.81
CA LEU A 97 8.39 5.11 -3.24
C LEU A 97 8.23 3.77 -2.55
N SER A 98 8.32 2.70 -3.31
CA SER A 98 8.19 1.32 -2.81
C SER A 98 9.32 0.47 -3.37
N ILE A 99 9.87 -0.41 -2.52
CA ILE A 99 10.90 -1.38 -2.90
C ILE A 99 10.53 -2.72 -2.27
N LEU A 100 10.48 -3.78 -3.06
CA LEU A 100 10.26 -5.15 -2.63
C LEU A 100 11.47 -5.99 -3.04
N ILE A 101 12.15 -6.59 -2.09
CA ILE A 101 13.35 -7.41 -2.28
C ILE A 101 12.96 -8.86 -2.01
N PRO A 102 12.83 -9.70 -3.07
CA PRO A 102 12.70 -11.13 -2.90
C PRO A 102 14.07 -11.72 -2.52
N LEU A 103 14.07 -12.57 -1.52
CA LEU A 103 15.20 -13.38 -1.09
C LEU A 103 14.69 -14.82 -1.09
N ASP A 104 15.48 -15.82 -1.36
CA ASP A 104 15.06 -17.22 -1.52
C ASP A 104 13.67 -17.57 -0.91
N ASN A 105 13.62 -17.77 0.41
CA ASN A 105 12.40 -18.07 1.16
C ASN A 105 11.84 -16.85 1.91
N SER A 106 12.29 -15.63 1.60
CA SER A 106 11.92 -14.43 2.35
C SER A 106 11.63 -13.25 1.43
N LYS A 107 10.94 -12.24 1.94
CA LYS A 107 10.70 -10.97 1.24
C LYS A 107 10.86 -9.82 2.22
N ILE A 108 11.49 -8.75 1.77
CA ILE A 108 11.56 -7.48 2.50
C ILE A 108 10.83 -6.43 1.69
N GLY A 109 9.91 -5.73 2.32
CA GLY A 109 9.17 -4.62 1.73
C GLY A 109 9.50 -3.31 2.43
N LEU A 110 9.76 -2.26 1.64
CA LEU A 110 10.02 -0.91 2.12
C LEU A 110 9.13 0.06 1.34
N LEU A 111 8.39 0.90 2.05
CA LEU A 111 7.53 1.92 1.45
C LEU A 111 7.71 3.23 2.21
N ASN A 112 7.88 4.31 1.47
CA ASN A 112 7.83 5.68 1.99
C ASN A 112 6.80 6.48 1.22
N GLN A 113 6.01 7.29 1.91
CA GLN A 113 4.97 8.11 1.32
C GLN A 113 4.95 9.50 1.93
N LYS A 114 4.79 10.50 1.06
CA LYS A 114 4.52 11.89 1.40
C LYS A 114 3.16 12.28 0.83
N THR A 115 2.32 12.94 1.64
CA THR A 115 0.98 13.36 1.24
C THR A 115 0.72 14.79 1.69
N LYS A 116 0.31 15.65 0.75
CA LYS A 116 -0.10 17.04 0.99
C LYS A 116 -1.62 17.14 0.94
N ASN A 117 -2.23 17.70 1.96
CA ASN A 117 -3.65 18.07 1.96
C ASN A 117 -3.81 19.42 1.22
N LEU A 118 -4.60 19.44 0.17
CA LEU A 118 -4.76 20.63 -0.69
C LEU A 118 -5.58 21.75 -0.04
N SER A 119 -6.44 21.41 0.91
CA SER A 119 -7.25 22.41 1.61
C SER A 119 -6.47 23.12 2.72
N SER A 120 -5.65 22.39 3.51
CA SER A 120 -4.88 22.96 4.61
C SER A 120 -3.44 23.32 4.24
N GLY A 121 -2.94 22.85 3.08
CA GLY A 121 -1.53 22.98 2.69
C GLY A 121 -0.56 22.07 3.47
N ASN A 122 -1.02 21.39 4.52
CA ASN A 122 -0.20 20.56 5.38
C ASN A 122 0.33 19.31 4.66
N THR A 123 1.61 19.04 4.89
CA THR A 123 2.28 17.85 4.38
C THR A 123 2.55 16.88 5.52
N LYS A 124 2.26 15.60 5.28
CA LYS A 124 2.46 14.51 6.24
C LYS A 124 3.16 13.33 5.58
N ASN A 125 3.89 12.55 6.37
CA ASN A 125 4.68 11.42 5.92
C ASN A 125 4.21 10.13 6.58
N GLY A 126 4.53 9.02 5.93
CA GLY A 126 4.33 7.68 6.47
C GLY A 126 5.28 6.69 5.80
N TYR A 127 5.57 5.61 6.50
CA TYR A 127 6.41 4.53 5.98
C TYR A 127 5.89 3.17 6.42
N VAL A 128 6.29 2.15 5.68
CA VAL A 128 6.05 0.73 6.00
C VAL A 128 7.35 -0.04 5.81
N ILE A 129 7.65 -0.89 6.77
CA ILE A 129 8.71 -1.90 6.67
C ILE A 129 8.03 -3.24 6.92
N SER A 130 8.22 -4.19 6.03
CA SER A 130 7.63 -5.52 6.15
C SER A 130 8.65 -6.61 5.82
N PHE A 131 8.51 -7.73 6.49
CA PHE A 131 9.30 -8.93 6.29
C PHE A 131 8.39 -10.15 6.29
N SER A 132 8.62 -11.07 5.37
CA SER A 132 7.98 -12.39 5.41
C SER A 132 9.00 -13.48 5.12
N ARG A 133 8.78 -14.65 5.74
CA ARG A 133 9.61 -15.83 5.53
C ARG A 133 8.75 -17.08 5.44
N GLU A 134 9.00 -17.89 4.44
CA GLU A 134 8.41 -19.21 4.31
C GLU A 134 9.04 -20.17 5.32
N ILE A 135 8.21 -20.87 6.07
CA ILE A 135 8.61 -21.84 7.10
C ILE A 135 8.04 -23.21 6.70
N GLY A 136 8.90 -24.05 6.17
CA GLY A 136 8.48 -25.32 5.58
C GLY A 136 7.57 -25.11 4.35
N PRO A 137 6.91 -26.18 3.87
CA PRO A 137 6.18 -26.15 2.61
C PRO A 137 4.82 -25.43 2.67
N LYS A 138 4.32 -25.11 3.86
CA LYS A 138 2.94 -24.57 4.04
C LYS A 138 2.86 -23.36 4.94
N GLY A 139 3.91 -23.03 5.69
CA GLY A 139 3.91 -21.94 6.66
C GLY A 139 4.51 -20.66 6.09
N THR A 140 3.99 -19.49 6.49
CA THR A 140 4.62 -18.19 6.21
C THR A 140 4.52 -17.31 7.44
N PHE A 141 5.66 -16.95 8.00
CA PHE A 141 5.78 -15.95 9.04
C PHE A 141 5.82 -14.54 8.41
N LYS A 142 5.16 -13.58 9.07
CA LYS A 142 5.08 -12.19 8.60
C LYS A 142 5.25 -11.24 9.77
N ILE A 143 5.97 -10.16 9.52
CA ILE A 143 6.03 -9.00 10.42
C ILE A 143 5.92 -7.72 9.59
N GLN A 144 5.22 -6.72 10.10
CA GLN A 144 5.05 -5.42 9.48
C GLN A 144 5.04 -4.34 10.53
N HIS A 145 5.83 -3.30 10.29
CA HIS A 145 5.77 -2.06 11.05
C HIS A 145 5.42 -0.92 10.09
N ALA A 146 4.37 -0.20 10.42
CA ALA A 146 3.91 0.95 9.66
C ALA A 146 3.71 2.14 10.59
N SER A 147 4.15 3.33 10.17
CA SER A 147 3.97 4.57 10.91
C SER A 147 3.53 5.68 9.98
N SER A 148 2.57 6.48 10.43
CA SER A 148 2.06 7.61 9.64
C SER A 148 1.39 8.65 10.53
N SER A 149 1.45 9.90 10.09
CA SER A 149 0.68 11.01 10.66
C SER A 149 -0.44 11.49 9.72
N MET A 150 -0.76 10.73 8.67
CA MET A 150 -1.61 11.20 7.58
C MET A 150 -3.08 11.29 7.96
N LYS A 151 -3.61 10.32 8.70
CA LYS A 151 -5.01 10.27 9.14
C LYS A 151 -5.15 10.69 10.59
N ILE A 152 -6.37 11.03 11.03
CA ILE A 152 -6.65 11.52 12.38
C ILE A 152 -6.28 10.49 13.44
N ASP A 153 -6.62 9.22 13.18
CA ASP A 153 -6.34 8.11 14.09
C ASP A 153 -5.09 7.30 13.66
N SER A 154 -4.27 7.86 12.77
CA SER A 154 -3.03 7.22 12.36
C SER A 154 -1.96 7.35 13.45
N GLY A 155 -1.03 6.45 13.44
CA GLY A 155 0.06 6.37 14.41
C GLY A 155 1.02 5.29 13.98
N ARG A 156 1.25 4.32 14.86
CA ARG A 156 2.11 3.15 14.58
C ARG A 156 1.28 1.89 14.63
N HIS A 157 1.50 1.02 13.68
CA HIS A 157 0.97 -0.36 13.66
C HIS A 157 2.15 -1.32 13.59
N THR A 158 2.30 -2.16 14.59
CA THR A 158 3.29 -3.26 14.59
C THR A 158 2.51 -4.56 14.64
N THR A 159 2.71 -5.41 13.63
CA THR A 159 1.94 -6.63 13.45
C THR A 159 2.86 -7.79 13.20
N ILE A 160 2.59 -8.90 13.86
CA ILE A 160 3.24 -10.20 13.66
C ILE A 160 2.13 -11.18 13.27
N GLY A 161 2.38 -12.06 12.31
CA GLY A 161 1.39 -13.04 11.88
C GLY A 161 1.99 -14.29 11.28
N TYR A 162 1.14 -15.29 11.17
CA TYR A 162 1.49 -16.58 10.60
C TYR A 162 0.34 -17.07 9.72
N ASP A 163 0.65 -17.43 8.48
CA ASP A 163 -0.27 -18.04 7.52
C ASP A 163 0.10 -19.52 7.38
N TYR A 164 -0.91 -20.39 7.41
CA TYR A 164 -0.73 -21.82 7.13
C TYR A 164 -1.61 -22.25 5.97
N GLN A 165 -1.01 -22.73 4.89
CA GLN A 165 -1.69 -23.17 3.70
C GLN A 165 -2.24 -24.58 3.88
N LEU A 166 -3.55 -24.74 4.00
CA LEU A 166 -4.22 -26.04 4.11
C LEU A 166 -4.30 -26.74 2.74
N ARG A 167 -4.80 -26.02 1.73
CA ARG A 167 -4.98 -26.45 0.34
C ARG A 167 -4.65 -25.29 -0.60
N LYS A 168 -4.58 -25.53 -1.91
CA LYS A 168 -4.32 -24.48 -2.92
C LYS A 168 -5.22 -23.24 -2.78
N SER A 169 -6.47 -23.43 -2.36
CA SER A 169 -7.48 -22.36 -2.24
C SER A 169 -7.85 -21.99 -0.79
N SER A 170 -7.24 -22.61 0.22
CA SER A 170 -7.65 -22.42 1.61
C SER A 170 -6.43 -22.25 2.52
N LYS A 171 -6.39 -21.17 3.28
CA LYS A 171 -5.38 -20.94 4.31
C LYS A 171 -6.02 -20.55 5.64
N ILE A 172 -5.37 -20.90 6.73
CA ILE A 172 -5.63 -20.36 8.06
C ILE A 172 -4.56 -19.31 8.32
N PHE A 173 -4.94 -18.22 8.95
CA PHE A 173 -4.00 -17.19 9.39
C PHE A 173 -4.32 -16.77 10.81
N THR A 174 -3.28 -16.35 11.52
CA THR A 174 -3.39 -15.70 12.82
C THR A 174 -2.45 -14.51 12.86
N PHE A 175 -2.81 -13.46 13.57
CA PHE A 175 -1.92 -12.32 13.79
C PHE A 175 -2.22 -11.63 15.11
N TYR A 176 -1.20 -10.96 15.63
CA TYR A 176 -1.30 -10.00 16.71
C TYR A 176 -0.84 -8.63 16.20
N SER A 177 -1.63 -7.60 16.46
CA SER A 177 -1.31 -6.24 16.03
C SER A 177 -1.48 -5.26 17.18
N GLN A 178 -0.41 -4.57 17.51
CA GLN A 178 -0.41 -3.43 18.40
C GLN A 178 -0.57 -2.14 17.58
N GLN A 179 -1.58 -1.35 17.90
CA GLN A 179 -1.91 -0.12 17.22
C GLN A 179 -1.89 1.05 18.20
N GLU A 180 -1.01 2.01 17.96
CA GLU A 180 -0.90 3.24 18.73
C GLU A 180 -1.42 4.41 17.89
N SER A 181 -2.38 5.16 18.42
CA SER A 181 -2.89 6.37 17.74
C SER A 181 -2.01 7.58 18.08
N SER A 182 -1.75 8.44 17.08
CA SER A 182 -1.03 9.70 17.27
C SER A 182 -1.73 10.70 18.20
N ASN A 183 -3.02 10.53 18.46
CA ASN A 183 -3.85 11.41 19.29
C ASN A 183 -3.89 11.01 20.77
N LYS A 184 -2.87 10.36 21.32
CA LYS A 184 -2.78 9.94 22.73
C LYS A 184 -3.99 9.11 23.24
N ARG A 185 -4.82 8.57 22.35
CA ARG A 185 -5.84 7.60 22.71
C ARG A 185 -5.20 6.23 22.82
N LYS A 186 -5.65 5.46 23.78
CA LYS A 186 -5.13 4.15 24.21
C LYS A 186 -4.65 3.29 23.03
N ALA A 187 -3.49 2.67 23.19
CA ALA A 187 -3.06 1.56 22.35
C ALA A 187 -4.18 0.52 22.24
N LYS A 188 -4.38 -0.03 21.06
CA LYS A 188 -5.35 -1.09 20.81
C LYS A 188 -4.61 -2.34 20.36
N ASP A 189 -4.78 -3.40 21.13
CA ASP A 189 -4.27 -4.72 20.76
C ASP A 189 -5.36 -5.49 20.02
N ILE A 190 -4.99 -6.10 18.91
CA ILE A 190 -5.88 -6.93 18.11
C ILE A 190 -5.24 -8.29 17.93
N LEU A 191 -5.93 -9.32 18.41
CA LEU A 191 -5.60 -10.71 18.20
C LEU A 191 -6.63 -11.33 17.24
N SER A 192 -6.18 -12.04 16.24
CA SER A 192 -7.03 -12.77 15.28
C SER A 192 -6.34 -14.00 14.71
#